data_afb10a4ac6778c90026e00e1787e704b
#
_entry.id   afb10a4ac6778c90026e00e1787e704b
#
_cell.length_a   1.000
_cell.length_b   1.000
_cell.length_c   1.000
_cell.angle_alpha   90.00
_cell.angle_beta   90.00
_cell.angle_gamma   90.00
#
_symmetry.space_group_name_H-M   'P 1'
#
loop_
_entity.id
_entity.type
_entity.pdbx_description
1 polymer ?
#
loop_
_entity_poly.entity_id
_entity_poly.type
_entity_poly.pdbx_seq_one_letter_code
_entity_poly.pdbx_strand_id
1 'polypeptide(L)'
;LFALAQVVQGLPDELGWRAVLAVLAVVSMTYGNLAALTQTSVVRLLAYSSVAQSGYFLLGVIALGRSELALASLVVFAAAYAVMNLGAFAVVMQVGRNLEDFTGLGRSLGWLGAAMVVFLLSLAGIPPLAGFAGKLLLFGAAIDAEFAWLAVVGILNSVLSLAVYLRIVVVMYQTDARPLRPLRPVL
;
A
#
# COMPACT_ATOMS: atom_id res chain seq x y z
N LEU A 1 -14.56 -3.61 -3.12
CA LEU A 1 -14.61 -3.02 -1.78
C LEU A 1 -16.01 -2.50 -1.44
N PHE A 2 -16.60 -1.66 -2.27
CA PHE A 2 -17.96 -1.13 -2.07
C PHE A 2 -19.01 -2.25 -1.95
N ALA A 3 -18.97 -3.24 -2.85
CA ALA A 3 -19.89 -4.38 -2.78
C ALA A 3 -19.72 -5.18 -1.46
N LEU A 4 -18.47 -5.39 -1.03
CA LEU A 4 -18.20 -6.03 0.26
C LEU A 4 -18.77 -5.22 1.42
N ALA A 5 -18.57 -3.90 1.41
CA ALA A 5 -19.10 -3.00 2.44
C ALA A 5 -20.65 -3.04 2.51
N GLN A 6 -21.32 -3.08 1.37
CA GLN A 6 -22.78 -3.21 1.33
C GLN A 6 -23.28 -4.56 1.87
N VAL A 7 -22.63 -5.66 1.47
CA VAL A 7 -22.99 -7.01 1.95
C VAL A 7 -22.83 -7.08 3.47
N VAL A 8 -21.71 -6.59 3.99
CA VAL A 8 -21.35 -6.67 5.40
C VAL A 8 -22.30 -5.84 6.29
N GLN A 9 -22.78 -4.68 5.80
CA GLN A 9 -23.78 -3.87 6.54
C GLN A 9 -25.12 -4.56 6.72
N GLY A 10 -25.45 -5.54 5.87
CA GLY A 10 -26.65 -6.34 5.99
C GLY A 10 -26.51 -7.61 6.85
N LEU A 11 -25.28 -7.92 7.32
CA LEU A 11 -25.03 -9.14 8.10
C LEU A 11 -25.17 -8.88 9.61
N PRO A 12 -25.88 -9.78 10.34
CA PRO A 12 -25.92 -9.71 11.79
C PRO A 12 -24.51 -9.92 12.41
N ASP A 13 -24.19 -9.18 13.46
CA ASP A 13 -22.91 -9.30 14.18
C ASP A 13 -22.70 -10.69 14.80
N GLU A 14 -23.78 -11.39 15.11
CA GLU A 14 -23.79 -12.74 15.70
C GLU A 14 -23.10 -13.79 14.81
N LEU A 15 -22.99 -13.54 13.49
CA LEU A 15 -22.32 -14.45 12.55
C LEU A 15 -20.79 -14.44 12.68
N GLY A 16 -20.21 -13.59 13.52
CA GLY A 16 -18.74 -13.53 13.72
C GLY A 16 -17.93 -13.13 12.48
N TRP A 17 -18.56 -12.56 11.45
CA TRP A 17 -17.91 -12.21 10.19
C TRP A 17 -16.73 -11.21 10.38
N ARG A 18 -16.81 -10.35 11.41
CA ARG A 18 -15.72 -9.41 11.72
C ARG A 18 -14.44 -10.13 12.10
N ALA A 19 -14.51 -11.21 12.87
CA ALA A 19 -13.36 -12.02 13.24
C ALA A 19 -12.72 -12.68 12.01
N VAL A 20 -13.53 -13.19 11.09
CA VAL A 20 -13.05 -13.77 9.83
C VAL A 20 -12.32 -12.73 9.00
N LEU A 21 -12.92 -11.53 8.83
CA LEU A 21 -12.27 -10.44 8.10
C LEU A 21 -11.00 -9.94 8.80
N ALA A 22 -10.95 -9.95 10.13
CA ALA A 22 -9.75 -9.58 10.89
C ALA A 22 -8.60 -10.56 10.62
N VAL A 23 -8.86 -11.85 10.62
CA VAL A 23 -7.86 -12.87 10.26
C VAL A 23 -7.40 -12.68 8.81
N LEU A 24 -8.32 -12.49 7.88
CA LEU A 24 -7.97 -12.21 6.48
C LEU A 24 -7.15 -10.93 6.31
N ALA A 25 -7.45 -9.89 7.09
CA ALA A 25 -6.68 -8.63 7.08
C ALA A 25 -5.23 -8.89 7.52
N VAL A 26 -5.02 -9.59 8.63
CA VAL A 26 -3.68 -9.94 9.14
C VAL A 26 -2.90 -10.76 8.12
N VAL A 27 -3.53 -11.82 7.59
CA VAL A 27 -2.89 -12.68 6.60
C VAL A 27 -2.53 -11.90 5.35
N SER A 28 -3.44 -11.09 4.81
CA SER A 28 -3.20 -10.30 3.60
C SER A 28 -2.09 -9.27 3.80
N MET A 29 -2.10 -8.52 4.91
CA MET A 29 -1.05 -7.54 5.21
C MET A 29 0.32 -8.22 5.36
N THR A 30 0.39 -9.28 6.15
CA THR A 30 1.66 -9.94 6.48
C THR A 30 2.22 -10.71 5.29
N TYR A 31 1.40 -11.57 4.68
CA TYR A 31 1.82 -12.35 3.51
C TYR A 31 2.20 -11.44 2.33
N GLY A 32 1.38 -10.43 2.04
CA GLY A 32 1.65 -9.49 0.95
C GLY A 32 2.98 -8.77 1.12
N ASN A 33 3.29 -8.27 2.31
CA ASN A 33 4.55 -7.59 2.60
C ASN A 33 5.75 -8.55 2.55
N LEU A 34 5.64 -9.73 3.16
CA LEU A 34 6.73 -10.72 3.16
C LEU A 34 7.03 -11.23 1.75
N ALA A 35 5.98 -11.54 0.97
CA ALA A 35 6.13 -11.95 -0.41
C ALA A 35 6.72 -10.84 -1.30
N ALA A 36 6.36 -9.58 -1.06
CA ALA A 36 6.93 -8.43 -1.76
C ALA A 36 8.44 -8.29 -1.54
N LEU A 37 8.94 -8.56 -0.33
CA LEU A 37 10.37 -8.48 0.01
C LEU A 37 11.24 -9.42 -0.83
N THR A 38 10.72 -10.54 -1.28
CA THR A 38 11.48 -11.55 -2.03
C THR A 38 11.49 -11.32 -3.54
N GLN A 39 10.69 -10.34 -4.03
CA GLN A 39 10.56 -10.12 -5.47
C GLN A 39 11.73 -9.32 -6.06
N THR A 40 12.16 -9.72 -7.26
CA THR A 40 13.13 -8.99 -8.09
C THR A 40 12.44 -8.16 -9.18
N SER A 41 11.19 -8.44 -9.48
CA SER A 41 10.36 -7.65 -10.40
C SER A 41 9.57 -6.60 -9.63
N VAL A 42 9.73 -5.32 -9.98
CA VAL A 42 8.99 -4.21 -9.36
C VAL A 42 7.49 -4.36 -9.60
N VAL A 43 7.07 -4.88 -10.75
CA VAL A 43 5.65 -5.17 -11.03
C VAL A 43 5.09 -6.18 -10.03
N ARG A 44 5.80 -7.29 -9.78
CA ARG A 44 5.36 -8.31 -8.81
C ARG A 44 5.42 -7.78 -7.38
N LEU A 45 6.44 -6.99 -7.07
CA LEU A 45 6.57 -6.34 -5.77
C LEU A 45 5.36 -5.43 -5.48
N LEU A 46 4.97 -4.58 -6.43
CA LEU A 46 3.79 -3.72 -6.30
C LEU A 46 2.48 -4.53 -6.29
N ALA A 47 2.41 -5.65 -7.01
CA ALA A 47 1.24 -6.54 -6.97
C ALA A 47 1.06 -7.17 -5.58
N TYR A 48 2.14 -7.69 -4.96
CA TYR A 48 2.07 -8.18 -3.58
C TYR A 48 1.82 -7.07 -2.57
N SER A 49 2.35 -5.88 -2.82
CA SER A 49 1.99 -4.69 -2.06
C SER A 49 0.48 -4.42 -2.13
N SER A 50 -0.16 -4.59 -3.29
CA SER A 50 -1.61 -4.44 -3.43
C SER A 50 -2.39 -5.46 -2.60
N VAL A 51 -1.88 -6.69 -2.46
CA VAL A 51 -2.44 -7.69 -1.54
C VAL A 51 -2.35 -7.19 -0.09
N ALA A 52 -1.19 -6.64 0.31
CA ALA A 52 -1.04 -6.07 1.65
C ALA A 52 -1.98 -4.88 1.88
N GLN A 53 -2.12 -3.97 0.91
CA GLN A 53 -3.02 -2.82 1.03
C GLN A 53 -4.49 -3.23 1.10
N SER A 54 -4.88 -4.36 0.47
CA SER A 54 -6.23 -4.92 0.62
C SER A 54 -6.52 -5.30 2.08
N GLY A 55 -5.53 -5.79 2.81
CA GLY A 55 -5.64 -6.04 4.25
C GLY A 55 -5.94 -4.78 5.06
N TYR A 56 -5.33 -3.63 4.72
CA TYR A 56 -5.65 -2.35 5.38
C TYR A 56 -7.08 -1.89 5.09
N PHE A 57 -7.59 -2.09 3.88
CA PHE A 57 -8.99 -1.80 3.57
C PHE A 57 -9.96 -2.60 4.44
N LEU A 58 -9.63 -3.84 4.79
CA LEU A 58 -10.49 -4.66 5.66
C LEU A 58 -10.63 -4.06 7.05
N LEU A 59 -9.66 -3.30 7.57
CA LEU A 59 -9.81 -2.60 8.86
C LEU A 59 -11.01 -1.64 8.84
N GLY A 60 -11.10 -0.82 7.78
CA GLY A 60 -12.23 0.08 7.63
C GLY A 60 -13.56 -0.64 7.42
N VAL A 61 -13.56 -1.77 6.71
CA VAL A 61 -14.77 -2.60 6.50
C VAL A 61 -15.25 -3.21 7.83
N ILE A 62 -14.34 -3.72 8.66
CA ILE A 62 -14.63 -4.28 9.99
C ILE A 62 -15.27 -3.22 10.91
N ALA A 63 -14.84 -1.96 10.76
CA ALA A 63 -15.33 -0.85 11.57
C ALA A 63 -16.69 -0.31 11.14
N LEU A 64 -17.22 -0.71 9.99
CA LEU A 64 -18.53 -0.27 9.52
C LEU A 64 -19.64 -0.61 10.51
N GLY A 65 -20.47 0.40 10.81
CA GLY A 65 -21.54 0.30 11.80
C GLY A 65 -21.10 0.40 13.27
N ARG A 66 -19.78 0.53 13.54
CA ARG A 66 -19.22 0.71 14.90
C ARG A 66 -18.41 1.97 15.08
N SER A 67 -17.89 2.57 14.00
CA SER A 67 -17.14 3.82 14.02
C SER A 67 -17.67 4.81 12.99
N GLU A 68 -17.84 6.04 13.36
CA GLU A 68 -18.19 7.13 12.44
C GLU A 68 -17.08 7.40 11.41
N LEU A 69 -15.84 7.08 11.77
CA LEU A 69 -14.68 7.23 10.88
C LEU A 69 -14.62 6.15 9.78
N ALA A 70 -15.36 5.05 9.90
CA ALA A 70 -15.20 3.87 9.04
C ALA A 70 -15.37 4.19 7.56
N LEU A 71 -16.47 4.84 7.18
CA LEU A 71 -16.73 5.19 5.78
C LEU A 71 -15.72 6.24 5.27
N ALA A 72 -15.46 7.27 6.08
CA ALA A 72 -14.50 8.32 5.71
C ALA A 72 -13.09 7.74 5.51
N SER A 73 -12.64 6.84 6.40
CA SER A 73 -11.34 6.17 6.30
C SER A 73 -11.21 5.36 5.01
N LEU A 74 -12.25 4.61 4.63
CA LEU A 74 -12.29 3.82 3.40
C LEU A 74 -12.18 4.71 2.16
N VAL A 75 -12.95 5.82 2.11
CA VAL A 75 -12.95 6.73 0.97
C VAL A 75 -11.61 7.44 0.83
N VAL A 76 -11.09 8.00 1.93
CA VAL A 76 -9.79 8.73 1.93
C VAL A 76 -8.66 7.80 1.54
N PHE A 77 -8.61 6.60 2.14
CA PHE A 77 -7.56 5.64 1.82
C PHE A 77 -7.67 5.10 0.38
N ALA A 78 -8.89 4.86 -0.13
CA ALA A 78 -9.10 4.42 -1.51
C ALA A 78 -8.64 5.48 -2.51
N ALA A 79 -8.98 6.75 -2.29
CA ALA A 79 -8.55 7.85 -3.15
C ALA A 79 -7.02 8.01 -3.13
N ALA A 80 -6.41 8.03 -1.94
CA ALA A 80 -4.97 8.10 -1.79
C ALA A 80 -4.28 6.91 -2.46
N TYR A 81 -4.77 5.69 -2.21
CA TYR A 81 -4.22 4.46 -2.79
C TYR A 81 -4.30 4.45 -4.32
N ALA A 82 -5.41 4.89 -4.90
CA ALA A 82 -5.56 4.96 -6.35
C ALA A 82 -4.48 5.86 -6.97
N VAL A 83 -4.27 7.06 -6.42
CA VAL A 83 -3.25 8.00 -6.92
C VAL A 83 -1.85 7.43 -6.76
N MET A 84 -1.49 6.92 -5.57
CA MET A 84 -0.17 6.38 -5.30
C MET A 84 0.16 5.18 -6.19
N ASN A 85 -0.79 4.26 -6.32
CA ASN A 85 -0.58 3.01 -7.03
C ASN A 85 -0.52 3.25 -8.54
N LEU A 86 -1.45 4.03 -9.10
CA LEU A 86 -1.43 4.40 -10.52
C LEU A 86 -0.16 5.20 -10.86
N GLY A 87 0.25 6.13 -10.00
CA GLY A 87 1.47 6.90 -10.18
C GLY A 87 2.72 6.01 -10.18
N ALA A 88 2.83 5.08 -9.23
CA ALA A 88 3.94 4.14 -9.20
C ALA A 88 3.99 3.25 -10.45
N PHE A 89 2.85 2.70 -10.89
CA PHE A 89 2.78 1.91 -12.12
C PHE A 89 3.07 2.73 -13.38
N ALA A 90 2.67 4.01 -13.44
CA ALA A 90 3.01 4.90 -14.54
C ALA A 90 4.54 5.05 -14.69
N VAL A 91 5.26 5.20 -13.57
CA VAL A 91 6.73 5.22 -13.58
C VAL A 91 7.29 3.87 -14.04
N VAL A 92 6.76 2.76 -13.54
CA VAL A 92 7.18 1.40 -13.94
C VAL A 92 7.03 1.18 -15.45
N MET A 93 5.94 1.67 -16.05
CA MET A 93 5.73 1.54 -17.50
C MET A 93 6.81 2.25 -18.34
N GLN A 94 7.33 3.35 -17.83
CA GLN A 94 8.38 4.13 -18.53
C GLN A 94 9.80 3.57 -18.32
N VAL A 95 10.09 3.11 -17.11
CA VAL A 95 11.44 2.69 -16.71
C VAL A 95 11.72 1.23 -17.06
N GLY A 96 10.86 0.33 -16.59
CA GLY A 96 11.04 -1.13 -16.78
C GLY A 96 10.34 -1.93 -15.71
N ARG A 97 10.50 -3.26 -15.78
CA ARG A 97 9.78 -4.19 -14.91
C ARG A 97 10.60 -4.74 -13.75
N ASN A 98 11.93 -4.77 -13.90
CA ASN A 98 12.81 -5.37 -12.92
C ASN A 98 13.45 -4.32 -12.03
N LEU A 99 13.87 -4.71 -10.85
CA LEU A 99 14.51 -3.83 -9.89
C LEU A 99 15.80 -3.19 -10.46
N GLU A 100 16.55 -3.94 -11.27
CA GLU A 100 17.76 -3.48 -11.95
C GLU A 100 17.50 -2.34 -12.93
N ASP A 101 16.30 -2.28 -13.55
CA ASP A 101 15.93 -1.23 -14.50
C ASP A 101 15.84 0.15 -13.81
N PHE A 102 15.71 0.17 -12.49
CA PHE A 102 15.58 1.38 -11.66
C PHE A 102 16.94 1.91 -11.18
N THR A 103 18.05 1.18 -11.39
CA THR A 103 19.36 1.59 -10.90
C THR A 103 19.76 2.95 -11.48
N GLY A 104 20.11 3.91 -10.60
CA GLY A 104 20.53 5.26 -10.99
C GLY A 104 19.41 6.21 -11.43
N LEU A 105 18.13 5.76 -11.44
CA LEU A 105 16.99 6.57 -11.89
C LEU A 105 16.88 7.90 -11.14
N GLY A 106 17.09 7.90 -9.83
CA GLY A 106 16.98 9.09 -8.99
C GLY A 106 18.01 10.17 -9.29
N ARG A 107 19.13 9.80 -9.92
CA ARG A 107 20.20 10.74 -10.30
C ARG A 107 20.07 11.23 -11.74
N SER A 108 19.65 10.38 -12.64
CA SER A 108 19.63 10.64 -14.09
C SER A 108 18.33 11.29 -14.56
N LEU A 109 17.20 10.87 -14.00
CA LEU A 109 15.88 11.41 -14.29
C LEU A 109 15.23 11.87 -12.97
N GLY A 110 15.81 12.91 -12.36
CA GLY A 110 15.52 13.37 -11.02
C GLY A 110 14.02 13.55 -10.71
N TRP A 111 13.25 14.12 -11.66
CA TRP A 111 11.80 14.32 -11.47
C TRP A 111 11.01 13.00 -11.44
N LEU A 112 11.37 12.04 -12.30
CA LEU A 112 10.69 10.72 -12.36
C LEU A 112 11.06 9.87 -11.14
N GLY A 113 12.34 9.93 -10.74
CA GLY A 113 12.82 9.33 -9.51
C GLY A 113 12.15 9.92 -8.28
N ALA A 114 12.05 11.25 -8.17
CA ALA A 114 11.39 11.93 -7.08
C ALA A 114 9.89 11.55 -6.99
N ALA A 115 9.18 11.51 -8.13
CA ALA A 115 7.79 11.06 -8.18
C ALA A 115 7.64 9.63 -7.66
N MET A 116 8.48 8.69 -8.11
CA MET A 116 8.46 7.31 -7.62
C MET A 116 8.71 7.24 -6.11
N VAL A 117 9.69 7.97 -5.58
CA VAL A 117 9.96 8.03 -4.14
C VAL A 117 8.73 8.51 -3.38
N VAL A 118 8.08 9.60 -3.82
CA VAL A 118 6.87 10.14 -3.18
C VAL A 118 5.75 9.10 -3.17
N PHE A 119 5.49 8.42 -4.27
CA PHE A 119 4.46 7.37 -4.32
C PHE A 119 4.78 6.20 -3.39
N LEU A 120 6.02 5.72 -3.38
CA LEU A 120 6.45 4.60 -2.54
C LEU A 120 6.41 4.95 -1.05
N LEU A 121 6.88 6.13 -0.65
CA LEU A 121 6.83 6.59 0.74
C LEU A 121 5.39 6.85 1.20
N SER A 122 4.53 7.31 0.29
CA SER A 122 3.10 7.45 0.56
C SER A 122 2.43 6.09 0.75
N LEU A 123 2.75 5.08 -0.06
CA LEU A 123 2.28 3.70 0.12
C LEU A 123 2.75 3.09 1.45
N ALA A 124 3.98 3.40 1.89
CA ALA A 124 4.47 3.03 3.21
C ALA A 124 3.64 3.66 4.34
N GLY A 125 3.13 4.86 4.10
CA GLY A 125 2.40 5.64 5.11
C GLY A 125 3.32 6.52 5.94
N ILE A 126 4.25 7.24 5.28
CA ILE A 126 5.14 8.21 5.95
C ILE A 126 4.48 9.59 5.98
N PRO A 127 4.45 10.28 7.15
CA PRO A 127 4.02 11.67 7.21
C PRO A 127 4.91 12.60 6.35
N PRO A 128 4.38 13.64 5.72
CA PRO A 128 2.99 14.13 5.70
C PRO A 128 2.15 13.65 4.50
N LEU A 129 2.46 12.48 3.93
CA LEU A 129 1.89 12.01 2.69
C LEU A 129 0.46 11.45 2.88
N ALA A 130 -0.32 11.42 1.78
CA ALA A 130 -1.74 11.04 1.82
C ALA A 130 -1.98 9.60 2.31
N GLY A 131 -1.06 8.67 2.03
CA GLY A 131 -1.14 7.29 2.53
C GLY A 131 -1.08 7.20 4.05
N PHE A 132 -0.31 8.07 4.71
CA PHE A 132 -0.31 8.17 6.17
C PHE A 132 -1.66 8.61 6.71
N ALA A 133 -2.23 9.69 6.16
CA ALA A 133 -3.54 10.20 6.61
C ALA A 133 -4.63 9.12 6.48
N GLY A 134 -4.67 8.41 5.33
CA GLY A 134 -5.62 7.33 5.12
C GLY A 134 -5.44 6.17 6.11
N LYS A 135 -4.21 5.71 6.35
CA LYS A 135 -3.92 4.65 7.33
C LYS A 135 -4.26 5.07 8.75
N LEU A 136 -3.95 6.32 9.12
CA LEU A 136 -4.28 6.84 10.45
C LEU A 136 -5.79 6.79 10.73
N LEU A 137 -6.61 7.19 9.74
CA LEU A 137 -8.07 7.08 9.85
C LEU A 137 -8.54 5.63 9.94
N LEU A 138 -7.94 4.70 9.17
CA LEU A 138 -8.26 3.28 9.25
C LEU A 138 -7.93 2.68 10.61
N PHE A 139 -6.78 3.05 11.19
CA PHE A 139 -6.40 2.60 12.53
C PHE A 139 -7.34 3.18 13.60
N GLY A 140 -7.70 4.48 13.50
CA GLY A 140 -8.69 5.10 14.38
C GLY A 140 -10.02 4.36 14.32
N ALA A 141 -10.54 4.13 13.12
CA ALA A 141 -11.78 3.38 12.94
C ALA A 141 -11.73 1.95 13.52
N ALA A 142 -10.60 1.25 13.37
CA ALA A 142 -10.43 -0.08 13.95
C ALA A 142 -10.38 -0.04 15.49
N ILE A 143 -9.76 0.99 16.09
CA ILE A 143 -9.74 1.17 17.56
C ILE A 143 -11.14 1.45 18.09
N ASP A 144 -11.89 2.35 17.46
CA ASP A 144 -13.27 2.67 17.84
C ASP A 144 -14.18 1.43 17.76
N ALA A 145 -13.90 0.54 16.81
CA ALA A 145 -14.65 -0.70 16.61
C ALA A 145 -14.24 -1.84 17.57
N GLU A 146 -13.40 -1.56 18.57
CA GLU A 146 -12.85 -2.52 19.56
C GLU A 146 -11.84 -3.53 18.98
N PHE A 147 -11.27 -3.22 17.80
CA PHE A 147 -10.20 -4.01 17.16
C PHE A 147 -8.82 -3.32 17.29
N ALA A 148 -8.51 -2.75 18.45
CA ALA A 148 -7.24 -2.05 18.70
C ALA A 148 -6.01 -2.94 18.41
N TRP A 149 -6.08 -4.24 18.73
CA TRP A 149 -5.01 -5.19 18.42
C TRP A 149 -4.73 -5.29 16.91
N LEU A 150 -5.78 -5.18 16.07
CA LEU A 150 -5.65 -5.23 14.62
C LEU A 150 -5.00 -3.95 14.09
N ALA A 151 -5.27 -2.80 14.70
CA ALA A 151 -4.55 -1.55 14.40
C ALA A 151 -3.06 -1.67 14.71
N VAL A 152 -2.69 -2.29 15.84
CA VAL A 152 -1.27 -2.56 16.19
C VAL A 152 -0.61 -3.46 15.14
N VAL A 153 -1.26 -4.54 14.72
CA VAL A 153 -0.75 -5.41 13.64
C VAL A 153 -0.60 -4.61 12.34
N GLY A 154 -1.55 -3.73 12.01
CA GLY A 154 -1.47 -2.85 10.85
C GLY A 154 -0.27 -1.90 10.91
N ILE A 155 0.00 -1.29 12.05
CA ILE A 155 1.18 -0.42 12.26
C ILE A 155 2.48 -1.22 12.04
N LEU A 156 2.60 -2.40 12.62
CA LEU A 156 3.79 -3.26 12.43
C LEU A 156 3.97 -3.64 10.96
N ASN A 157 2.88 -3.95 10.26
CA ASN A 157 2.92 -4.21 8.83
C ASN A 157 3.27 -2.97 8.00
N SER A 158 2.93 -1.76 8.45
CA SER A 158 3.38 -0.52 7.79
C SER A 158 4.89 -0.33 7.90
N VAL A 159 5.49 -0.68 9.03
CA VAL A 159 6.96 -0.70 9.17
C VAL A 159 7.59 -1.73 8.24
N LEU A 160 6.98 -2.91 8.11
CA LEU A 160 7.45 -3.94 7.18
C LEU A 160 7.34 -3.47 5.72
N SER A 161 6.23 -2.81 5.35
CA SER A 161 6.04 -2.26 4.01
C SER A 161 7.06 -1.16 3.68
N LEU A 162 7.51 -0.40 4.67
CA LEU A 162 8.57 0.58 4.49
C LEU A 162 9.86 -0.08 4.00
N ALA A 163 10.26 -1.23 4.58
CA ALA A 163 11.43 -1.98 4.13
C ALA A 163 11.28 -2.43 2.66
N VAL A 164 10.07 -2.86 2.26
CA VAL A 164 9.76 -3.24 0.87
C VAL A 164 10.03 -2.09 -0.09
N TYR A 165 9.51 -0.90 0.21
CA TYR A 165 9.62 0.25 -0.68
C TYR A 165 10.99 0.90 -0.66
N LEU A 166 11.65 0.95 0.51
CA LEU A 166 13.02 1.46 0.62
C LEU A 166 13.99 0.65 -0.23
N ARG A 167 13.76 -0.64 -0.41
CA ARG A 167 14.56 -1.47 -1.30
C ARG A 167 14.58 -0.94 -2.75
N ILE A 168 13.43 -0.48 -3.27
CA ILE A 168 13.38 0.17 -4.60
C ILE A 168 14.12 1.50 -4.55
N VAL A 169 13.83 2.33 -3.54
CA VAL A 169 14.45 3.66 -3.40
C VAL A 169 15.98 3.55 -3.34
N VAL A 170 16.52 2.62 -2.56
CA VAL A 170 17.97 2.40 -2.45
C VAL A 170 18.58 2.09 -3.82
N VAL A 171 17.98 1.17 -4.58
CA VAL A 171 18.46 0.84 -5.93
C VAL A 171 18.42 2.04 -6.85
N MET A 172 17.38 2.89 -6.77
CA MET A 172 17.27 4.10 -7.59
C MET A 172 18.40 5.10 -7.37
N TYR A 173 19.04 5.10 -6.21
CA TYR A 173 20.16 5.99 -5.88
C TYR A 173 21.52 5.31 -5.89
N GLN A 174 21.60 4.01 -6.18
CA GLN A 174 22.86 3.31 -6.37
C GLN A 174 23.57 3.82 -7.63
N THR A 175 24.91 3.85 -7.54
CA THR A 175 25.76 4.22 -8.68
C THR A 175 26.15 2.94 -9.39
N ASP A 176 25.53 2.66 -10.54
CA ASP A 176 25.98 1.57 -11.40
C ASP A 176 26.56 2.16 -12.69
N ALA A 177 27.61 1.53 -13.21
CA ALA A 177 28.30 1.97 -14.44
C ALA A 177 27.49 1.69 -15.72
N ARG A 178 26.26 1.21 -15.62
CA ARG A 178 25.42 0.87 -16.77
C ARG A 178 24.72 2.13 -17.31
N PRO A 179 24.80 2.39 -18.63
CA PRO A 179 24.00 3.47 -19.23
C PRO A 179 22.51 3.15 -19.07
N LEU A 180 21.72 4.17 -18.70
CA LEU A 180 20.27 4.02 -18.63
C LEU A 180 19.70 3.63 -19.99
N ARG A 181 18.74 2.70 -19.98
CA ARG A 181 17.95 2.43 -21.18
C ARG A 181 17.14 3.70 -21.55
N PRO A 182 17.02 4.03 -22.84
CA PRO A 182 16.16 5.13 -23.25
C PRO A 182 14.73 4.89 -22.76
N LEU A 183 14.07 5.97 -22.34
CA LEU A 183 12.64 5.90 -21.91
C LEU A 183 11.80 5.33 -23.04
N ARG A 184 10.87 4.46 -22.68
CA ARG A 184 9.90 3.90 -23.64
C ARG A 184 8.95 5.02 -24.06
N PRO A 185 8.74 5.23 -25.38
CA PRO A 185 7.73 6.16 -25.84
C PRO A 185 6.36 5.72 -25.31
N VAL A 186 5.61 6.67 -24.77
CA VAL A 186 4.20 6.48 -24.44
C VAL A 186 3.43 6.51 -25.75
N LEU A 187 2.99 5.36 -26.24
CA LEU A 187 2.06 5.23 -27.37
C LEU A 187 0.64 5.47 -26.89
#